data_96e5d4d965d405635c01f8a624de6700
#
_entry.id   96e5d4d965d405635c01f8a624de6700
#
_cell.length_a   1.000
_cell.length_b   1.000
_cell.length_c   1.000
_cell.angle_alpha   90.00
_cell.angle_beta   90.00
_cell.angle_gamma   90.00
#
_symmetry.space_group_name_H-M   'P 1'
#
loop_
_entity.id
_entity.type
_entity.pdbx_description
1 polymer ?
#
loop_
_entity_poly.entity_id
_entity_poly.type
_entity_poly.pdbx_seq_one_letter_code
_entity_poly.pdbx_strand_id
1 'polypeptide(L)'
;MDYRSDRNAGLQNLLINYLPATTRQHTYLMLAFNPYATQPLGETGGMAEFQYKFKKGTFLGGAYGTDVTFNYAYAAGLKKTPVDDSTTHLTLYKTNYTDLGKEYYHDFFIEVNKKFSPQWKGTFIYANQFYNRNIVQFGSPFAGYQDISADILVADLTWKYRTGSALRMEGQAFLTQNKSNPNAGSWATGLLEWTPQRHFFIALLDQYNYSNPEAEKITSAFKQNAITELFDQVGLDSWRGAL
;
A
#
# COMPACT_ATOMS: atom_id res chain seq x y z
N MET A 1 -2.61 24.07 6.95
CA MET A 1 -3.29 24.73 8.09
C MET A 1 -3.86 23.64 8.97
N ASP A 2 -3.34 23.48 10.17
CA ASP A 2 -3.89 22.54 11.13
C ASP A 2 -4.97 23.24 11.94
N TYR A 3 -6.19 22.77 11.82
CA TYR A 3 -7.28 23.20 12.69
C TYR A 3 -7.32 22.30 13.92
N ARG A 4 -6.96 22.85 15.07
CA ARG A 4 -7.16 22.17 16.36
C ARG A 4 -8.52 22.58 16.91
N SER A 5 -9.37 21.61 17.19
CA SER A 5 -10.60 21.87 17.93
C SER A 5 -10.30 21.90 19.41
N ASP A 6 -10.29 23.09 20.01
CA ASP A 6 -10.07 23.28 21.46
C ASP A 6 -11.23 22.74 22.34
N ARG A 7 -12.29 22.23 21.74
CA ARG A 7 -13.45 21.72 22.47
C ARG A 7 -13.29 20.34 23.10
N ASN A 8 -12.29 19.58 22.73
CA ASN A 8 -11.97 18.31 23.38
C ASN A 8 -10.75 18.49 24.29
N ALA A 9 -10.99 19.02 25.48
CA ALA A 9 -10.00 19.14 26.55
C ALA A 9 -9.60 17.78 27.18
N GLY A 10 -9.99 16.67 26.60
CA GLY A 10 -9.50 15.35 26.96
C GLY A 10 -8.42 14.94 25.98
N LEU A 11 -7.23 14.67 26.43
CA LEU A 11 -6.07 13.90 25.92
C LEU A 11 -5.97 13.52 24.42
N GLN A 12 -6.97 13.85 23.59
CA GLN A 12 -7.02 13.60 22.16
C GLN A 12 -7.30 14.90 21.41
N ASN A 13 -6.27 15.64 21.08
CA ASN A 13 -6.37 16.70 20.08
C ASN A 13 -6.73 16.07 18.73
N LEU A 14 -8.00 16.01 18.41
CA LEU A 14 -8.45 15.62 17.09
C LEU A 14 -8.03 16.72 16.12
N LEU A 15 -7.01 16.42 15.32
CA LEU A 15 -6.64 17.21 14.16
C LEU A 15 -7.73 17.05 13.11
N ILE A 16 -8.46 18.12 12.83
CA ILE A 16 -9.33 18.18 11.68
C ILE A 16 -8.45 18.67 10.52
N ASN A 17 -8.08 17.76 9.65
CA ASN A 17 -7.32 18.09 8.45
C ASN A 17 -8.30 18.34 7.30
N TYR A 18 -8.42 19.61 6.86
CA TYR A 18 -9.24 19.98 5.71
C TYR A 18 -8.48 19.91 4.38
N LEU A 19 -7.17 19.70 4.41
CA LEU A 19 -6.40 19.51 3.21
C LEU A 19 -6.51 18.05 2.77
N PRO A 20 -6.83 17.78 1.50
CA PRO A 20 -6.75 16.43 0.99
C PRO A 20 -5.31 15.93 1.16
N ALA A 21 -5.16 14.64 1.44
CA ALA A 21 -3.85 14.01 1.48
C ALA A 21 -3.09 14.32 0.18
N THR A 22 -1.85 14.78 0.30
CA THR A 22 -0.98 15.05 -0.86
C THR A 22 -0.37 13.77 -1.42
N THR A 23 -1.07 12.65 -1.25
CA THR A 23 -0.69 11.32 -1.71
C THR A 23 -1.85 10.67 -2.42
N ARG A 24 -1.56 9.84 -3.41
CA ARG A 24 -2.57 9.07 -4.13
C ARG A 24 -3.15 7.97 -3.21
N GLN A 25 -4.45 7.78 -3.26
CA GLN A 25 -5.08 6.60 -2.66
C GLN A 25 -4.99 5.43 -3.64
N HIS A 26 -4.40 4.34 -3.18
CA HIS A 26 -4.25 3.12 -3.95
C HIS A 26 -5.38 2.14 -3.67
N THR A 27 -5.83 1.44 -4.71
CA THR A 27 -6.88 0.42 -4.62
C THR A 27 -6.33 -1.00 -4.51
N TYR A 28 -5.09 -1.22 -4.93
CA TYR A 28 -4.43 -2.52 -4.82
C TYR A 28 -3.85 -2.72 -3.42
N LEU A 29 -3.98 -3.92 -2.90
CA LEU A 29 -3.66 -4.25 -1.50
C LEU A 29 -2.21 -3.89 -1.12
N MET A 30 -1.23 -4.32 -1.93
CA MET A 30 0.18 -4.07 -1.62
C MET A 30 0.57 -2.59 -1.75
N LEU A 31 -0.05 -1.85 -2.65
CA LEU A 31 0.14 -0.41 -2.79
C LEU A 31 -0.45 0.37 -1.62
N ALA A 32 -1.55 -0.12 -1.05
CA ALA A 32 -2.23 0.47 0.11
C ALA A 32 -1.66 0.00 1.46
N PHE A 33 -0.59 -0.80 1.45
CA PHE A 33 -0.06 -1.44 2.66
C PHE A 33 0.51 -0.44 3.67
N ASN A 34 1.09 0.66 3.18
CA ASN A 34 1.65 1.74 4.00
C ASN A 34 0.91 3.07 3.70
N PRO A 35 -0.31 3.25 4.23
CA PRO A 35 -1.08 4.46 3.98
C PRO A 35 -0.45 5.65 4.67
N TYR A 36 -0.34 6.77 3.96
CA TYR A 36 0.15 8.01 4.54
C TYR A 36 -1.00 8.89 5.05
N ALA A 37 -0.81 9.46 6.23
CA ALA A 37 -1.69 10.46 6.81
C ALA A 37 -0.88 11.70 7.20
N THR A 38 -1.48 12.87 7.05
CA THR A 38 -0.87 14.16 7.42
C THR A 38 -0.40 14.17 8.86
N GLN A 39 0.83 14.64 9.10
CA GLN A 39 1.46 14.56 10.39
C GLN A 39 1.20 15.79 11.26
N PRO A 40 0.80 15.61 12.54
CA PRO A 40 0.45 16.72 13.45
C PRO A 40 1.63 17.60 13.82
N LEU A 41 2.83 17.13 13.71
CA LEU A 41 4.05 17.89 14.00
C LEU A 41 4.43 18.90 12.92
N GLY A 42 3.64 18.96 11.85
CA GLY A 42 3.88 19.77 10.67
C GLY A 42 4.70 19.04 9.62
N GLU A 43 4.30 19.24 8.38
CA GLU A 43 4.92 18.66 7.20
C GLU A 43 4.97 19.66 6.06
N THR A 44 5.83 19.39 5.10
CA THR A 44 5.85 20.01 3.79
C THR A 44 5.92 18.92 2.74
N GLY A 45 5.21 19.09 1.66
CA GLY A 45 5.16 18.08 0.62
C GLY A 45 4.26 18.49 -0.54
N GLY A 46 4.13 17.58 -1.48
CA GLY A 46 3.29 17.77 -2.64
C GLY A 46 3.16 16.50 -3.44
N MET A 47 2.26 16.53 -4.40
CA MET A 47 2.01 15.47 -5.36
C MET A 47 1.93 16.05 -6.76
N ALA A 48 2.52 15.35 -7.72
CA ALA A 48 2.38 15.64 -9.13
C ALA A 48 1.92 14.38 -9.86
N GLU A 49 0.91 14.50 -10.69
CA GLU A 49 0.40 13.42 -11.50
C GLU A 49 0.39 13.83 -12.97
N PHE A 50 0.85 12.95 -13.83
CA PHE A 50 0.85 13.12 -15.27
C PHE A 50 0.21 11.90 -15.92
N GLN A 51 -0.77 12.12 -16.79
CA GLN A 51 -1.47 11.08 -17.53
C GLN A 51 -1.31 11.31 -19.03
N TYR A 52 -0.97 10.25 -19.75
CA TYR A 52 -0.84 10.30 -21.19
C TYR A 52 -1.49 9.11 -21.87
N LYS A 53 -2.27 9.39 -22.91
CA LYS A 53 -2.94 8.37 -23.71
C LYS A 53 -2.26 8.24 -25.07
N PHE A 54 -1.56 7.15 -25.27
CA PHE A 54 -1.00 6.78 -26.58
C PHE A 54 -2.13 6.42 -27.54
N LYS A 55 -2.15 7.08 -28.70
CA LYS A 55 -3.18 6.88 -29.72
C LYS A 55 -3.10 5.46 -30.30
N LYS A 56 -4.25 4.96 -30.73
CA LYS A 56 -4.35 3.71 -31.51
C LYS A 56 -3.52 3.80 -32.79
N GLY A 57 -2.91 2.70 -33.19
CA GLY A 57 -2.07 2.63 -34.38
C GLY A 57 -0.63 3.11 -34.20
N THR A 58 -0.25 3.63 -33.02
CA THR A 58 1.15 3.97 -32.69
C THR A 58 1.88 2.75 -32.09
N PHE A 59 3.20 2.77 -32.11
CA PHE A 59 4.04 1.70 -31.56
C PHE A 59 3.69 1.36 -30.10
N LEU A 60 3.55 2.38 -29.21
CA LEU A 60 3.18 2.19 -27.82
C LEU A 60 1.67 2.01 -27.62
N GLY A 61 0.84 2.64 -28.46
CA GLY A 61 -0.61 2.56 -28.36
C GLY A 61 -1.18 1.22 -28.82
N GLY A 62 -0.57 0.59 -29.83
CA GLY A 62 -1.10 -0.63 -30.42
C GLY A 62 -2.48 -0.45 -31.03
N ALA A 63 -3.24 -1.55 -31.22
CA ALA A 63 -4.55 -1.54 -31.87
C ALA A 63 -5.64 -0.78 -31.07
N TYR A 64 -5.53 -0.70 -29.74
CA TYR A 64 -6.60 -0.16 -28.87
C TYR A 64 -6.23 1.11 -28.11
N GLY A 65 -4.96 1.53 -28.16
CA GLY A 65 -4.41 2.59 -27.32
C GLY A 65 -3.84 2.05 -26.01
N THR A 66 -3.04 2.86 -25.34
CA THR A 66 -2.42 2.55 -24.03
C THR A 66 -2.50 3.81 -23.19
N ASP A 67 -3.02 3.70 -21.98
CA ASP A 67 -3.07 4.80 -21.02
C ASP A 67 -1.92 4.60 -20.03
N VAL A 68 -1.11 5.64 -19.82
CA VAL A 68 0.00 5.64 -18.87
C VAL A 68 -0.22 6.76 -17.87
N THR A 69 -0.15 6.42 -16.59
CA THR A 69 -0.21 7.37 -15.48
C THR A 69 1.11 7.33 -14.75
N PHE A 70 1.66 8.48 -14.50
CA PHE A 70 2.83 8.70 -13.68
C PHE A 70 2.43 9.57 -12.49
N ASN A 71 2.81 9.17 -11.29
CA ASN A 71 2.57 9.95 -10.08
C ASN A 71 3.81 9.98 -9.21
N TYR A 72 4.07 11.11 -8.59
CA TYR A 72 5.07 11.25 -7.56
C TYR A 72 4.52 12.09 -6.41
N ALA A 73 4.47 11.51 -5.22
CA ALA A 73 4.09 12.17 -4.00
C ALA A 73 5.29 12.19 -3.04
N TYR A 74 5.46 13.27 -2.32
CA TYR A 74 6.53 13.45 -1.35
C TYR A 74 6.04 14.22 -0.14
N ALA A 75 6.42 13.77 1.06
CA ALA A 75 6.17 14.48 2.30
C ALA A 75 7.39 14.39 3.23
N ALA A 76 7.75 15.50 3.84
CA ALA A 76 8.86 15.61 4.78
C ALA A 76 8.49 16.51 5.96
N GLY A 77 9.17 16.34 7.07
CA GLY A 77 9.06 17.25 8.20
C GLY A 77 9.64 18.62 7.90
N LEU A 78 9.27 19.59 8.72
CA LEU A 78 9.87 20.92 8.71
C LEU A 78 11.16 20.91 9.55
N LYS A 79 12.21 21.53 9.03
CA LYS A 79 13.39 21.81 9.85
C LYS A 79 13.06 22.93 10.82
N LYS A 80 13.07 22.60 12.11
CA LYS A 80 12.69 23.51 13.19
C LYS A 80 13.96 24.05 13.87
N THR A 81 14.03 25.36 14.02
CA THR A 81 15.08 26.02 14.77
C THR A 81 14.46 26.70 15.99
N PRO A 82 14.88 26.43 17.23
CA PRO A 82 14.38 27.11 18.42
C PRO A 82 14.50 28.63 18.26
N VAL A 83 13.59 29.39 18.87
CA VAL A 83 13.63 30.85 18.84
C VAL A 83 14.72 31.36 19.78
N ASP A 84 14.92 30.66 20.90
CA ASP A 84 16.01 30.88 21.85
C ASP A 84 16.43 29.54 22.49
N ASP A 85 17.53 29.54 23.25
CA ASP A 85 18.10 28.35 23.88
C ASP A 85 17.19 27.76 24.98
N SER A 86 16.23 28.53 25.50
CA SER A 86 15.29 28.12 26.54
C SER A 86 14.02 27.48 26.00
N THR A 87 13.76 27.61 24.68
CA THR A 87 12.55 27.07 24.07
C THR A 87 12.78 25.69 23.51
N THR A 88 11.84 24.77 23.80
CA THR A 88 11.82 23.46 23.18
C THR A 88 11.29 23.55 21.75
N HIS A 89 11.76 22.67 20.86
CA HIS A 89 11.31 22.59 19.45
C HIS A 89 9.78 22.40 19.27
N LEU A 90 9.08 22.11 20.34
CA LEU A 90 7.65 21.85 20.34
C LEU A 90 6.79 23.10 20.59
N THR A 91 7.37 24.16 21.21
CA THR A 91 6.62 25.33 21.67
C THR A 91 6.85 26.58 20.83
N LEU A 92 8.10 26.95 20.60
CA LEU A 92 8.45 28.14 19.82
C LEU A 92 9.61 27.83 18.89
N TYR A 93 9.36 27.81 17.59
CA TYR A 93 10.38 27.56 16.57
C TYR A 93 10.17 28.44 15.34
N LYS A 94 11.26 28.69 14.64
CA LYS A 94 11.26 29.24 13.28
C LYS A 94 11.45 28.07 12.29
N THR A 95 10.77 28.16 11.18
CA THR A 95 10.94 27.22 10.07
C THR A 95 10.98 27.96 8.75
N ASN A 96 11.73 27.42 7.80
CA ASN A 96 11.72 27.87 6.43
C ASN A 96 11.10 26.77 5.56
N TYR A 97 10.15 27.10 4.73
CA TYR A 97 9.46 26.14 3.86
C TYR A 97 10.37 25.44 2.83
N THR A 98 11.53 26.02 2.56
CA THR A 98 12.53 25.44 1.65
C THR A 98 13.51 24.50 2.35
N ASP A 99 13.58 24.54 3.69
CA ASP A 99 14.43 23.67 4.48
C ASP A 99 13.67 22.41 4.87
N LEU A 100 13.80 21.35 4.06
CA LEU A 100 13.20 20.07 4.34
C LEU A 100 13.91 19.41 5.53
N GLY A 101 13.10 18.92 6.47
CA GLY A 101 13.54 18.06 7.55
C GLY A 101 13.66 16.60 7.10
N LYS A 102 13.43 15.70 8.06
CA LYS A 102 13.46 14.26 7.78
C LYS A 102 12.31 13.88 6.83
N GLU A 103 12.59 13.04 5.85
CA GLU A 103 11.60 12.48 4.96
C GLU A 103 10.61 11.61 5.73
N TYR A 104 9.32 11.79 5.45
CA TYR A 104 8.22 11.02 6.05
C TYR A 104 7.70 9.97 5.10
N TYR A 105 7.54 10.36 3.83
CA TYR A 105 6.93 9.52 2.82
C TYR A 105 7.32 9.94 1.41
N HIS A 106 7.55 8.99 0.54
CA HIS A 106 7.42 9.19 -0.89
C HIS A 106 6.74 8.00 -1.55
N ASP A 107 6.07 8.28 -2.65
CA ASP A 107 5.40 7.30 -3.50
C ASP A 107 5.63 7.69 -4.96
N PHE A 108 6.50 6.93 -5.60
CA PHE A 108 6.71 6.98 -7.03
C PHE A 108 5.90 5.86 -7.67
N PHE A 109 5.10 6.17 -8.69
CA PHE A 109 4.13 5.26 -9.23
C PHE A 109 4.01 5.41 -10.74
N ILE A 110 4.08 4.29 -11.46
CA ILE A 110 3.80 4.21 -12.89
C ILE A 110 2.74 3.13 -13.10
N GLU A 111 1.65 3.50 -13.77
CA GLU A 111 0.56 2.61 -14.14
C GLU A 111 0.41 2.59 -15.66
N VAL A 112 0.32 1.40 -16.23
CA VAL A 112 0.09 1.16 -17.64
C VAL A 112 -1.20 0.37 -17.81
N ASN A 113 -2.22 1.00 -18.35
CA ASN A 113 -3.49 0.37 -18.71
C ASN A 113 -3.53 0.06 -20.20
N LYS A 114 -3.64 -1.22 -20.55
CA LYS A 114 -3.62 -1.67 -21.93
C LYS A 114 -4.76 -2.62 -22.25
N LYS A 115 -5.44 -2.33 -23.35
CA LYS A 115 -6.36 -3.28 -23.97
C LYS A 115 -5.61 -4.00 -25.10
N PHE A 116 -5.43 -5.31 -24.98
CA PHE A 116 -4.72 -6.14 -25.95
C PHE A 116 -5.64 -6.61 -27.06
N SER A 117 -6.90 -6.93 -26.72
CA SER A 117 -7.92 -7.39 -27.65
C SER A 117 -9.32 -7.00 -27.14
N PRO A 118 -10.42 -7.25 -27.88
CA PRO A 118 -11.78 -7.06 -27.36
C PRO A 118 -12.05 -7.87 -26.07
N GLN A 119 -11.33 -8.97 -25.89
CA GLN A 119 -11.50 -9.92 -24.80
C GLN A 119 -10.49 -9.69 -23.66
N TRP A 120 -9.29 -9.16 -23.93
CA TRP A 120 -8.21 -9.02 -22.98
C TRP A 120 -7.88 -7.57 -22.65
N LYS A 121 -7.81 -7.27 -21.37
CA LYS A 121 -7.26 -6.01 -20.85
C LYS A 121 -6.33 -6.30 -19.69
N GLY A 122 -5.37 -5.42 -19.46
CA GLY A 122 -4.44 -5.53 -18.34
C GLY A 122 -4.05 -4.17 -17.79
N THR A 123 -3.74 -4.17 -16.52
CA THR A 123 -3.13 -3.07 -15.77
C THR A 123 -1.83 -3.56 -15.18
N PHE A 124 -0.76 -2.82 -15.41
CA PHE A 124 0.57 -3.11 -14.85
C PHE A 124 1.03 -1.90 -14.08
N ILE A 125 1.51 -2.13 -12.86
CA ILE A 125 1.97 -1.06 -11.99
C ILE A 125 3.34 -1.40 -11.45
N TYR A 126 4.20 -0.40 -11.43
CA TYR A 126 5.41 -0.35 -10.63
C TYR A 126 5.32 0.84 -9.70
N ALA A 127 5.59 0.64 -8.43
CA ALA A 127 5.73 1.72 -7.46
C ALA A 127 6.96 1.51 -6.58
N ASN A 128 7.56 2.63 -6.18
CA ASN A 128 8.60 2.67 -5.17
C ASN A 128 8.11 3.56 -4.04
N GLN A 129 7.99 2.99 -2.84
CA GLN A 129 7.49 3.68 -1.66
C GLN A 129 8.54 3.74 -0.57
N PHE A 130 8.66 4.90 0.05
CA PHE A 130 9.35 5.09 1.32
C PHE A 130 8.35 5.51 2.39
N TYR A 131 8.49 4.92 3.57
CA TYR A 131 7.58 5.14 4.68
C TYR A 131 8.36 5.23 6.00
N ASN A 132 8.36 6.42 6.60
CA ASN A 132 8.98 6.64 7.89
C ASN A 132 8.07 6.14 9.00
N ARG A 133 8.29 4.93 9.42
CA ARG A 133 7.46 4.24 10.39
C ARG A 133 7.40 4.95 11.74
N ASN A 134 8.53 5.49 12.18
CA ASN A 134 8.62 6.17 13.49
C ASN A 134 7.68 7.37 13.56
N ILE A 135 7.66 8.18 12.50
CA ILE A 135 6.84 9.39 12.46
C ILE A 135 5.39 9.05 12.14
N VAL A 136 5.16 8.28 11.08
CA VAL A 136 3.81 8.11 10.53
C VAL A 136 2.94 7.20 11.41
N GLN A 137 3.51 6.10 11.96
CA GLN A 137 2.75 5.20 12.83
C GLN A 137 2.78 5.60 14.30
N PHE A 138 3.92 6.08 14.78
CA PHE A 138 4.12 6.29 16.22
C PHE A 138 4.20 7.76 16.61
N GLY A 139 4.18 8.69 15.65
CA GLY A 139 4.23 10.14 15.92
C GLY A 139 5.50 10.61 16.61
N SER A 140 6.56 9.79 16.66
CA SER A 140 7.80 10.07 17.40
C SER A 140 9.03 9.65 16.59
N PRO A 141 9.98 10.56 16.35
CA PRO A 141 11.23 10.23 15.67
C PRO A 141 12.14 9.26 16.46
N PHE A 142 11.82 9.02 17.73
CA PHE A 142 12.63 8.23 18.66
C PHE A 142 12.04 6.83 18.95
N ALA A 143 11.02 6.40 18.23
CA ALA A 143 10.37 5.12 18.49
C ALA A 143 11.25 3.90 18.19
N GLY A 144 12.37 4.07 17.47
CA GLY A 144 13.38 3.02 17.25
C GLY A 144 13.03 1.99 16.19
N TYR A 145 12.01 2.22 15.40
CA TYR A 145 11.62 1.34 14.29
C TYR A 145 12.37 1.70 13.00
N GLN A 146 12.62 0.70 12.18
CA GLN A 146 13.23 0.93 10.87
C GLN A 146 12.22 1.51 9.89
N ASP A 147 12.70 2.44 9.06
CA ASP A 147 11.94 2.96 7.94
C ASP A 147 11.69 1.85 6.90
N ILE A 148 10.59 1.91 6.18
CA ILE A 148 10.23 0.94 5.17
C ILE A 148 10.53 1.54 3.80
N SER A 149 11.35 0.84 3.00
CA SER A 149 11.53 1.13 1.58
C SER A 149 11.09 -0.11 0.81
N ALA A 150 10.21 0.05 -0.15
CA ALA A 150 9.62 -1.06 -0.87
C ALA A 150 9.43 -0.76 -2.35
N ASP A 151 9.74 -1.76 -3.18
CA ASP A 151 9.35 -1.82 -4.57
C ASP A 151 8.10 -2.68 -4.69
N ILE A 152 7.08 -2.18 -5.39
CA ILE A 152 5.79 -2.84 -5.49
C ILE A 152 5.46 -3.07 -6.96
N LEU A 153 5.11 -4.29 -7.28
CA LEU A 153 4.71 -4.70 -8.62
C LEU A 153 3.27 -5.20 -8.57
N VAL A 154 2.47 -4.77 -9.55
CA VAL A 154 1.10 -5.26 -9.73
C VAL A 154 0.87 -5.63 -11.19
N ALA A 155 0.27 -6.80 -11.41
CA ALA A 155 -0.23 -7.24 -12.69
C ALA A 155 -1.68 -7.69 -12.53
N ASP A 156 -2.60 -7.00 -13.19
CA ASP A 156 -4.03 -7.30 -13.20
C ASP A 156 -4.47 -7.56 -14.64
N LEU A 157 -4.94 -8.77 -14.91
CA LEU A 157 -5.38 -9.22 -16.21
C LEU A 157 -6.85 -9.62 -16.16
N THR A 158 -7.65 -9.09 -17.06
CA THR A 158 -9.07 -9.49 -17.21
C THR A 158 -9.28 -10.11 -18.59
N TRP A 159 -9.84 -11.31 -18.58
CA TRP A 159 -10.27 -12.05 -19.77
C TRP A 159 -11.79 -12.16 -19.82
N LYS A 160 -12.40 -11.54 -20.83
CA LYS A 160 -13.82 -11.65 -21.14
C LYS A 160 -14.03 -12.77 -22.16
N TYR A 161 -14.29 -13.98 -21.71
CA TYR A 161 -14.41 -15.13 -22.59
C TYR A 161 -15.80 -15.27 -23.22
N ARG A 162 -16.82 -14.60 -22.63
CA ARG A 162 -18.20 -14.57 -23.14
C ARG A 162 -18.88 -13.26 -22.73
N THR A 163 -19.99 -12.91 -23.42
CA THR A 163 -20.82 -11.77 -23.02
C THR A 163 -21.39 -11.98 -21.61
N GLY A 164 -21.05 -11.12 -20.67
CA GLY A 164 -21.44 -11.21 -19.27
C GLY A 164 -20.62 -12.19 -18.43
N SER A 165 -19.53 -12.74 -18.97
CA SER A 165 -18.65 -13.68 -18.26
C SER A 165 -17.19 -13.24 -18.39
N ALA A 166 -16.46 -13.26 -17.27
CA ALA A 166 -15.07 -12.83 -17.21
C ALA A 166 -14.27 -13.61 -16.15
N LEU A 167 -12.98 -13.68 -16.38
CA LEU A 167 -11.99 -14.12 -15.41
C LEU A 167 -11.01 -12.96 -15.20
N ARG A 168 -10.81 -12.54 -13.94
CA ARG A 168 -9.78 -11.57 -13.55
C ARG A 168 -8.74 -12.27 -12.71
N MET A 169 -7.49 -12.05 -13.06
CA MET A 169 -6.31 -12.59 -12.39
C MET A 169 -5.47 -11.40 -11.97
N GLU A 170 -5.18 -11.30 -10.69
CA GLU A 170 -4.35 -10.24 -10.12
C GLU A 170 -3.20 -10.87 -9.33
N GLY A 171 -1.99 -10.40 -9.59
CA GLY A 171 -0.80 -10.74 -8.83
C GLY A 171 -0.12 -9.48 -8.35
N GLN A 172 0.30 -9.45 -7.09
CA GLN A 172 1.01 -8.34 -6.50
C GLN A 172 2.24 -8.84 -5.74
N ALA A 173 3.32 -8.07 -5.77
CA ALA A 173 4.53 -8.33 -5.01
C ALA A 173 4.97 -7.04 -4.32
N PHE A 174 5.22 -7.13 -3.02
CA PHE A 174 5.81 -6.10 -2.18
C PHE A 174 7.20 -6.56 -1.79
N LEU A 175 8.22 -5.88 -2.28
CA LEU A 175 9.63 -6.25 -2.13
C LEU A 175 10.30 -5.24 -1.20
N THR A 176 10.74 -5.66 -0.02
CA THR A 176 11.44 -4.79 0.92
C THR A 176 12.73 -5.43 1.40
N GLN A 177 13.73 -4.60 1.67
CA GLN A 177 14.99 -5.04 2.27
C GLN A 177 14.94 -5.07 3.80
N ASN A 178 13.87 -4.52 4.40
CA ASN A 178 13.74 -4.46 5.85
C ASN A 178 13.34 -5.84 6.41
N LYS A 179 14.31 -6.53 7.03
CA LYS A 179 14.15 -7.87 7.63
C LYS A 179 14.15 -7.85 9.16
N SER A 180 14.18 -6.69 9.79
CA SER A 180 14.42 -6.56 11.23
C SER A 180 13.20 -6.86 12.11
N ASN A 181 12.02 -6.97 11.53
CA ASN A 181 10.80 -7.27 12.25
C ASN A 181 10.14 -8.51 11.62
N PRO A 182 9.72 -9.52 12.39
CA PRO A 182 9.02 -10.70 11.85
C PRO A 182 7.74 -10.38 11.08
N ASN A 183 7.12 -9.22 11.34
CA ASN A 183 5.97 -8.73 10.57
C ASN A 183 6.37 -7.82 9.39
N ALA A 184 7.65 -7.46 9.25
CA ALA A 184 8.19 -6.76 8.10
C ALA A 184 8.82 -7.80 7.19
N GLY A 185 8.59 -7.70 5.91
CA GLY A 185 9.16 -8.62 4.94
C GLY A 185 8.51 -8.44 3.58
N SER A 186 8.98 -9.20 2.63
CA SER A 186 8.41 -9.18 1.30
C SER A 186 7.16 -10.05 1.24
N TRP A 187 6.14 -9.54 0.56
CA TRP A 187 4.82 -10.15 0.47
C TRP A 187 4.45 -10.42 -0.98
N ALA A 188 3.67 -11.45 -1.21
CA ALA A 188 3.01 -11.72 -2.47
C ALA A 188 1.52 -11.91 -2.24
N THR A 189 0.71 -11.42 -3.17
CA THR A 189 -0.76 -11.59 -3.13
C THR A 189 -1.24 -12.06 -4.50
N GLY A 190 -2.15 -13.02 -4.50
CA GLY A 190 -2.84 -13.49 -5.68
C GLY A 190 -4.35 -13.39 -5.50
N LEU A 191 -5.04 -12.85 -6.51
CA LEU A 191 -6.49 -12.79 -6.56
C LEU A 191 -6.98 -13.41 -7.86
N LEU A 192 -7.96 -14.29 -7.76
CA LEU A 192 -8.69 -14.86 -8.88
C LEU A 192 -10.17 -14.58 -8.72
N GLU A 193 -10.75 -13.80 -9.63
CA GLU A 193 -12.19 -13.53 -9.66
C GLU A 193 -12.80 -14.17 -10.92
N TRP A 194 -13.77 -15.01 -10.71
CA TRP A 194 -14.51 -15.66 -11.78
C TRP A 194 -15.96 -15.23 -11.79
N THR A 195 -16.38 -14.62 -12.88
CA THR A 195 -17.75 -14.20 -13.14
C THR A 195 -18.33 -15.08 -14.25
N PRO A 196 -18.99 -16.23 -13.93
CA PRO A 196 -19.59 -17.10 -14.94
C PRO A 196 -20.82 -16.49 -15.61
N GLN A 197 -21.55 -15.63 -14.89
CA GLN A 197 -22.77 -14.95 -15.34
C GLN A 197 -22.89 -13.57 -14.70
N ARG A 198 -23.76 -12.71 -15.24
CA ARG A 198 -23.93 -11.31 -14.82
C ARG A 198 -24.20 -11.09 -13.33
N HIS A 199 -24.82 -12.06 -12.66
CA HIS A 199 -25.30 -11.92 -11.28
C HIS A 199 -24.57 -12.82 -10.28
N PHE A 200 -23.51 -13.49 -10.73
CA PHE A 200 -22.77 -14.43 -9.88
C PHE A 200 -21.26 -14.25 -10.07
N PHE A 201 -20.53 -14.15 -8.98
CA PHE A 201 -19.07 -14.13 -9.01
C PHE A 201 -18.49 -14.92 -7.83
N ILE A 202 -17.31 -15.47 -8.03
CA ILE A 202 -16.51 -16.13 -7.01
C ILE A 202 -15.15 -15.42 -7.01
N ALA A 203 -14.64 -15.09 -5.82
CA ALA A 203 -13.31 -14.53 -5.64
C ALA A 203 -12.51 -15.42 -4.67
N LEU A 204 -11.26 -15.69 -5.04
CA LEU A 204 -10.27 -16.35 -4.20
C LEU A 204 -9.10 -15.41 -4.03
N LEU A 205 -8.74 -15.12 -2.80
CA LEU A 205 -7.61 -14.25 -2.44
C LEU A 205 -6.67 -15.03 -1.53
N ASP A 206 -5.38 -14.98 -1.85
CA ASP A 206 -4.32 -15.49 -0.98
C ASP A 206 -3.22 -14.44 -0.84
N GLN A 207 -2.64 -14.35 0.36
CA GLN A 207 -1.58 -13.43 0.71
C GLN A 207 -0.51 -14.14 1.53
N TYR A 208 0.73 -14.04 1.09
CA TYR A 208 1.84 -14.75 1.70
C TYR A 208 3.05 -13.85 1.94
N ASN A 209 3.57 -13.87 3.20
CA ASN A 209 4.84 -13.23 3.58
C ASN A 209 5.98 -14.24 3.42
N TYR A 210 6.68 -14.23 2.29
CA TYR A 210 7.69 -15.24 1.97
C TYR A 210 9.10 -14.92 2.50
N SER A 211 9.36 -13.72 2.99
CA SER A 211 10.67 -13.36 3.54
C SER A 211 10.70 -13.31 5.07
N ASN A 212 9.59 -13.63 5.73
CA ASN A 212 9.54 -13.74 7.17
C ASN A 212 10.17 -15.08 7.62
N PRO A 213 11.25 -15.07 8.42
CA PRO A 213 11.90 -16.31 8.90
C PRO A 213 10.99 -17.16 9.80
N GLU A 214 9.91 -16.59 10.34
CA GLU A 214 8.91 -17.31 11.13
C GLU A 214 7.66 -17.72 10.32
N ALA A 215 7.58 -17.34 9.04
CA ALA A 215 6.44 -17.64 8.19
C ALA A 215 6.17 -19.14 8.06
N GLU A 216 7.20 -19.97 8.00
CA GLU A 216 7.05 -21.43 7.98
C GLU A 216 6.38 -21.96 9.24
N LYS A 217 6.73 -21.43 10.41
CA LYS A 217 6.13 -21.84 11.70
C LYS A 217 4.66 -21.43 11.76
N ILE A 218 4.34 -20.20 11.33
CA ILE A 218 2.96 -19.70 11.33
C ILE A 218 2.11 -20.48 10.31
N THR A 219 2.64 -20.70 9.11
CA THR A 219 1.92 -21.43 8.04
C THR A 219 1.73 -22.89 8.40
N SER A 220 2.71 -23.54 9.02
CA SER A 220 2.58 -24.93 9.46
C SER A 220 1.58 -25.06 10.61
N ALA A 221 1.61 -24.14 11.59
CA ALA A 221 0.64 -24.10 12.68
C ALA A 221 -0.80 -23.84 12.17
N PHE A 222 -0.97 -22.93 11.22
CA PHE A 222 -2.28 -22.64 10.63
C PHE A 222 -2.81 -23.82 9.82
N LYS A 223 -1.98 -24.45 8.98
CA LYS A 223 -2.36 -25.66 8.24
C LYS A 223 -2.71 -26.81 9.18
N GLN A 224 -1.94 -26.99 10.24
CA GLN A 224 -2.20 -28.04 11.20
C GLN A 224 -3.51 -27.80 11.96
N ASN A 225 -3.81 -26.57 12.37
CA ASN A 225 -5.05 -26.21 13.04
C ASN A 225 -6.26 -26.35 12.08
N ALA A 226 -6.15 -25.85 10.84
CA ALA A 226 -7.21 -25.97 9.85
C ALA A 226 -7.53 -27.42 9.48
N ILE A 227 -6.51 -28.28 9.34
CA ILE A 227 -6.69 -29.71 9.11
C ILE A 227 -7.33 -30.37 10.34
N THR A 228 -6.89 -30.01 11.55
CA THR A 228 -7.46 -30.54 12.80
C THR A 228 -8.94 -30.16 12.93
N GLU A 229 -9.30 -28.90 12.72
CA GLU A 229 -10.70 -28.45 12.74
C GLU A 229 -11.55 -29.15 11.68
N LEU A 230 -11.00 -29.34 10.47
CA LEU A 230 -11.71 -30.07 9.41
C LEU A 230 -11.99 -31.51 9.78
N PHE A 231 -11.03 -32.23 10.38
CA PHE A 231 -11.20 -33.61 10.85
C PHE A 231 -12.21 -33.70 11.99
N ASP A 232 -12.22 -32.74 12.92
CA ASP A 232 -13.20 -32.67 13.99
C ASP A 232 -14.60 -32.41 13.46
N GLN A 233 -14.77 -31.51 12.47
CA GLN A 233 -16.07 -31.22 11.84
C GLN A 233 -16.62 -32.40 11.02
N VAL A 234 -15.75 -33.21 10.41
CA VAL A 234 -16.15 -34.35 9.56
C VAL A 234 -16.21 -35.67 10.36
N GLY A 235 -15.82 -35.65 11.64
CA GLY A 235 -15.87 -36.86 12.50
C GLY A 235 -14.86 -37.95 12.12
N LEU A 236 -13.74 -37.56 11.47
CA LEU A 236 -12.71 -38.51 11.00
C LEU A 236 -11.51 -38.59 11.92
N ASP A 237 -11.75 -38.58 13.24
CA ASP A 237 -10.69 -38.63 14.25
C ASP A 237 -9.79 -39.88 14.17
N SER A 238 -10.29 -40.96 13.56
CA SER A 238 -9.54 -42.21 13.37
C SER A 238 -8.39 -42.10 12.35
N TRP A 239 -8.30 -41.06 11.57
CA TRP A 239 -7.27 -40.85 10.53
C TRP A 239 -6.10 -39.97 10.97
N ARG A 240 -6.13 -39.40 12.17
CA ARG A 240 -5.06 -38.56 12.73
C ARG A 240 -3.68 -39.22 12.84
N GLY A 241 -3.59 -40.53 12.77
CA GLY A 241 -2.33 -41.27 12.88
C GLY A 241 -1.67 -41.64 11.55
N ALA A 242 -2.27 -41.23 10.40
CA ALA A 242 -1.83 -41.67 9.08
C ALA A 242 -1.20 -40.54 8.23
N LEU A 243 -1.10 -39.31 8.75
CA LEU A 243 -0.42 -38.14 8.16
C LEU A 243 0.70 -37.70 9.10
#